data_733fdf2ee8d33027b0d630de5477d2b0
#
_entry.id   733fdf2ee8d33027b0d630de5477d2b0
#
_cell.length_a   1.000
_cell.length_b   1.000
_cell.length_c   1.000
_cell.angle_alpha   90.00
_cell.angle_beta   90.00
_cell.angle_gamma   90.00
#
_symmetry.space_group_name_H-M   'P 1'
#
loop_
_entity.id
_entity.type
_entity.pdbx_description
1 polymer ?
#
loop_
_entity_poly.entity_id
_entity_poly.type
_entity_poly.pdbx_seq_one_letter_code
_entity_poly.pdbx_strand_id
1 'polypeptide(L)'
;TAAQNLRFGLALRKLPAEEIQQRVEAETRVLRLGKFLDRKPKTLSAGQRQRVAVGRATVRVPDVFLLDEPLTHMDAGERIRLRTELAHLQQGLGVTAIYVTHDQSQAMAIGDRVAVMRGGRIEQLDEPRTLYRRPANTFVASFMGEPAMNLVAGYIEQEADRTFVVLGGQRLPFPGTPSGLLRGRTGPVTIGIRPEHVTDAGSEPGLPVLFSSAFRVERLGHELQVACPINANAVTVSDTPGIERLPGGQAHLIARFPRTHPVRRGDRVELAVDVSELSLFDPDTGQALWNPAA
;
A
#
# COMPACT_ATOMS: atom_id res chain seq x y z
N THR A 1 -14.30 34.86 -8.82
CA THR A 1 -15.13 33.66 -8.86
C THR A 1 -14.32 32.43 -9.26
N ALA A 2 -14.89 31.23 -9.15
CA ALA A 2 -14.25 29.99 -9.62
C ALA A 2 -13.98 30.07 -11.13
N ALA A 3 -14.92 30.58 -11.92
CA ALA A 3 -14.75 30.78 -13.36
C ALA A 3 -13.55 31.68 -13.69
N GLN A 4 -13.38 32.78 -12.94
CA GLN A 4 -12.22 33.69 -13.11
C GLN A 4 -10.90 32.96 -12.80
N ASN A 5 -10.88 32.09 -11.77
CA ASN A 5 -9.69 31.29 -11.45
C ASN A 5 -9.31 30.32 -12.58
N LEU A 6 -10.27 29.66 -13.21
CA LEU A 6 -10.02 28.79 -14.37
C LEU A 6 -9.49 29.56 -15.57
N ARG A 7 -10.12 30.71 -15.89
CA ARG A 7 -9.73 31.56 -17.03
C ARG A 7 -8.38 32.24 -16.87
N PHE A 8 -7.97 32.53 -15.64
CA PHE A 8 -6.82 33.40 -15.34
C PHE A 8 -5.53 32.98 -16.04
N GLY A 9 -5.17 31.72 -15.94
CA GLY A 9 -3.93 31.21 -16.54
C GLY A 9 -3.94 31.18 -18.07
N LEU A 10 -5.13 31.03 -18.68
CA LEU A 10 -5.29 31.04 -20.14
C LEU A 10 -5.26 32.49 -20.68
N ALA A 11 -5.86 33.42 -19.93
CA ALA A 11 -5.83 34.84 -20.27
C ALA A 11 -4.40 35.41 -20.22
N LEU A 12 -3.57 35.00 -19.25
CA LEU A 12 -2.17 35.37 -19.21
C LEU A 12 -1.37 34.88 -20.42
N ARG A 13 -1.76 33.75 -21.00
CA ARG A 13 -1.17 33.21 -22.26
C ARG A 13 -1.71 33.89 -23.51
N LYS A 14 -2.60 34.89 -23.35
CA LYS A 14 -3.23 35.66 -24.45
C LYS A 14 -3.95 34.78 -25.47
N LEU A 15 -4.58 33.69 -25.02
CA LEU A 15 -5.38 32.84 -25.89
C LEU A 15 -6.66 33.59 -26.35
N PRO A 16 -7.22 33.25 -27.51
CA PRO A 16 -8.49 33.78 -27.98
C PRO A 16 -9.63 33.52 -26.97
N ALA A 17 -10.55 34.46 -26.82
CA ALA A 17 -11.66 34.35 -25.87
C ALA A 17 -12.53 33.11 -26.09
N GLU A 18 -12.74 32.74 -27.33
CA GLU A 18 -13.50 31.54 -27.72
C GLU A 18 -12.81 30.24 -27.25
N GLU A 19 -11.49 30.15 -27.45
CA GLU A 19 -10.70 29.01 -27.01
C GLU A 19 -10.68 28.89 -25.47
N ILE A 20 -10.55 30.04 -24.77
CA ILE A 20 -10.65 30.08 -23.31
C ILE A 20 -12.00 29.54 -22.86
N GLN A 21 -13.08 29.96 -23.51
CA GLN A 21 -14.42 29.52 -23.16
C GLN A 21 -14.59 28.00 -23.35
N GLN A 22 -14.18 27.48 -24.51
CA GLN A 22 -14.27 26.05 -24.82
C GLN A 22 -13.50 25.20 -23.81
N ARG A 23 -12.25 25.57 -23.47
CA ARG A 23 -11.42 24.84 -22.51
C ARG A 23 -12.03 24.86 -21.11
N VAL A 24 -12.51 26.03 -20.66
CA VAL A 24 -13.15 26.16 -19.34
C VAL A 24 -14.46 25.37 -19.27
N GLU A 25 -15.26 25.33 -20.34
CA GLU A 25 -16.48 24.55 -20.38
C GLU A 25 -16.20 23.03 -20.33
N ALA A 26 -15.19 22.57 -21.08
CA ALA A 26 -14.78 21.17 -21.05
C ALA A 26 -14.36 20.75 -19.64
N GLU A 27 -13.50 21.53 -19.02
CA GLU A 27 -12.99 21.29 -17.67
C GLU A 27 -14.10 21.36 -16.61
N THR A 28 -15.02 22.31 -16.75
CA THR A 28 -16.19 22.47 -15.87
C THR A 28 -17.07 21.24 -15.87
N ARG A 29 -17.25 20.60 -17.02
CA ARG A 29 -18.03 19.35 -17.15
C ARG A 29 -17.34 18.20 -16.44
N VAL A 30 -16.06 18.01 -16.70
CA VAL A 30 -15.27 16.90 -16.12
C VAL A 30 -15.23 16.98 -14.60
N LEU A 31 -14.91 18.17 -14.07
CA LEU A 31 -14.77 18.38 -12.62
C LEU A 31 -16.09 18.75 -11.92
N ARG A 32 -17.22 18.74 -12.64
CA ARG A 32 -18.57 19.05 -12.13
C ARG A 32 -18.64 20.40 -11.40
N LEU A 33 -17.98 21.43 -11.95
CA LEU A 33 -17.88 22.75 -11.35
C LEU A 33 -19.06 23.67 -11.69
N GLY A 34 -19.96 23.30 -12.58
CA GLY A 34 -20.99 24.18 -13.13
C GLY A 34 -21.78 24.97 -12.09
N LYS A 35 -22.20 24.32 -11.00
CA LYS A 35 -22.97 24.94 -9.91
C LYS A 35 -22.15 25.94 -9.05
N PHE A 36 -20.84 26.01 -9.23
CA PHE A 36 -19.92 26.76 -8.37
C PHE A 36 -19.16 27.84 -9.12
N LEU A 37 -19.30 27.95 -10.45
CA LEU A 37 -18.52 28.86 -11.30
C LEU A 37 -18.60 30.32 -10.84
N ASP A 38 -19.78 30.78 -10.41
CA ASP A 38 -20.01 32.14 -9.99
C ASP A 38 -19.67 32.42 -8.52
N ARG A 39 -19.38 31.37 -7.75
CA ARG A 39 -19.04 31.50 -6.35
C ARG A 39 -17.62 31.97 -6.15
N LYS A 40 -17.40 32.73 -5.09
CA LYS A 40 -16.05 33.13 -4.64
C LYS A 40 -15.38 31.96 -3.91
N PRO A 41 -14.06 31.76 -4.03
CA PRO A 41 -13.34 30.65 -3.34
C PRO A 41 -13.61 30.57 -1.83
N LYS A 42 -13.83 31.69 -1.16
CA LYS A 42 -14.16 31.74 0.28
C LYS A 42 -15.51 31.09 0.64
N THR A 43 -16.44 30.98 -0.30
CA THR A 43 -17.77 30.39 -0.08
C THR A 43 -17.86 28.93 -0.53
N LEU A 44 -16.76 28.37 -0.97
CA LEU A 44 -16.65 26.96 -1.40
C LEU A 44 -16.25 26.06 -0.24
N SER A 45 -16.73 24.82 -0.23
CA SER A 45 -16.19 23.80 0.69
C SER A 45 -14.72 23.49 0.36
N ALA A 46 -14.02 22.79 1.25
CA ALA A 46 -12.63 22.39 1.01
C ALA A 46 -12.49 21.57 -0.29
N GLY A 47 -13.35 20.55 -0.49
CA GLY A 47 -13.36 19.73 -1.70
C GLY A 47 -13.71 20.52 -2.96
N GLN A 48 -14.66 21.46 -2.88
CA GLN A 48 -14.99 22.34 -4.02
C GLN A 48 -13.81 23.27 -4.39
N ARG A 49 -13.10 23.83 -3.39
CA ARG A 49 -11.90 24.62 -3.65
C ARG A 49 -10.81 23.79 -4.31
N GLN A 50 -10.65 22.56 -3.85
CA GLN A 50 -9.66 21.63 -4.41
C GLN A 50 -9.96 21.32 -5.88
N ARG A 51 -11.22 21.01 -6.22
CA ARG A 51 -11.64 20.81 -7.64
C ARG A 51 -11.35 22.04 -8.50
N VAL A 52 -11.58 23.24 -7.99
CA VAL A 52 -11.22 24.48 -8.73
C VAL A 52 -9.71 24.62 -8.89
N ALA A 53 -8.92 24.24 -7.88
CA ALA A 53 -7.46 24.27 -7.95
C ALA A 53 -6.93 23.27 -8.98
N VAL A 54 -7.47 22.04 -8.99
CA VAL A 54 -7.18 21.03 -10.02
C VAL A 54 -7.54 21.58 -11.39
N GLY A 55 -8.78 22.05 -11.62
CA GLY A 55 -9.22 22.58 -12.90
C GLY A 55 -8.37 23.76 -13.38
N ARG A 56 -7.86 24.58 -12.48
CA ARG A 56 -6.91 25.66 -12.82
C ARG A 56 -5.57 25.14 -13.35
N ALA A 57 -5.14 23.97 -12.91
CA ALA A 57 -3.93 23.32 -13.42
C ALA A 57 -4.19 22.63 -14.76
N THR A 58 -5.27 21.86 -14.85
CA THR A 58 -5.61 21.01 -16.01
C THR A 58 -6.07 21.78 -17.24
N VAL A 59 -6.83 22.87 -17.07
CA VAL A 59 -7.31 23.72 -18.17
C VAL A 59 -6.19 24.29 -19.04
N ARG A 60 -4.98 24.35 -18.51
CA ARG A 60 -3.77 24.84 -19.22
C ARG A 60 -3.18 23.85 -20.20
N VAL A 61 -3.61 22.59 -20.16
CA VAL A 61 -3.02 21.47 -20.90
C VAL A 61 -1.49 21.51 -20.77
N PRO A 62 -0.94 21.25 -19.60
CA PRO A 62 0.50 21.28 -19.35
C PRO A 62 1.19 20.05 -19.92
N ASP A 63 2.50 20.10 -20.14
CA ASP A 63 3.31 18.95 -20.55
C ASP A 63 3.50 17.94 -19.39
N VAL A 64 3.44 18.42 -18.14
CA VAL A 64 3.54 17.61 -16.92
C VAL A 64 2.61 18.16 -15.85
N PHE A 65 1.89 17.28 -15.16
CA PHE A 65 1.15 17.62 -13.94
C PHE A 65 1.99 17.32 -12.70
N LEU A 66 2.05 18.30 -11.80
CA LEU A 66 2.61 18.13 -10.46
C LEU A 66 1.47 18.28 -9.47
N LEU A 67 1.08 17.18 -8.83
CA LEU A 67 -0.02 17.10 -7.88
C LEU A 67 0.55 16.75 -6.51
N ASP A 68 0.52 17.72 -5.59
CA ASP A 68 0.98 17.56 -4.22
C ASP A 68 -0.22 17.42 -3.29
N GLU A 69 -0.42 16.22 -2.78
CA GLU A 69 -1.52 15.81 -1.89
C GLU A 69 -2.92 16.34 -2.31
N PRO A 70 -3.34 16.13 -3.57
CA PRO A 70 -4.53 16.82 -4.10
C PRO A 70 -5.85 16.35 -3.47
N LEU A 71 -5.87 15.32 -2.63
CA LEU A 71 -7.09 14.75 -2.05
C LEU A 71 -7.13 14.80 -0.51
N THR A 72 -6.19 15.47 0.15
CA THR A 72 -5.96 15.39 1.60
C THR A 72 -7.13 15.92 2.45
N HIS A 73 -7.87 16.90 2.00
CA HIS A 73 -8.93 17.55 2.82
C HIS A 73 -10.35 17.16 2.39
N MET A 74 -10.52 15.92 1.89
CA MET A 74 -11.80 15.41 1.41
C MET A 74 -12.35 14.28 2.28
N ASP A 75 -13.67 14.17 2.35
CA ASP A 75 -14.29 12.96 2.87
C ASP A 75 -14.01 11.74 1.98
N ALA A 76 -14.21 10.53 2.54
CA ALA A 76 -13.89 9.28 1.84
C ALA A 76 -14.64 9.13 0.51
N GLY A 77 -15.90 9.53 0.45
CA GLY A 77 -16.73 9.41 -0.77
C GLY A 77 -16.30 10.40 -1.85
N GLU A 78 -16.00 11.65 -1.50
CA GLU A 78 -15.48 12.66 -2.43
C GLU A 78 -14.08 12.27 -2.91
N ARG A 79 -13.24 11.73 -2.04
CA ARG A 79 -11.88 11.27 -2.37
C ARG A 79 -11.90 10.18 -3.44
N ILE A 80 -12.73 9.14 -3.29
CA ILE A 80 -12.86 8.07 -4.28
C ILE A 80 -13.30 8.62 -5.64
N ARG A 81 -14.30 9.50 -5.65
CA ARG A 81 -14.82 10.09 -6.90
C ARG A 81 -13.77 10.93 -7.62
N LEU A 82 -13.11 11.84 -6.89
CA LEU A 82 -12.12 12.73 -7.51
C LEU A 82 -10.87 11.98 -7.94
N ARG A 83 -10.49 10.92 -7.22
CA ARG A 83 -9.43 9.99 -7.66
C ARG A 83 -9.73 9.43 -9.05
N THR A 84 -10.93 8.91 -9.26
CA THR A 84 -11.37 8.39 -10.56
C THR A 84 -11.40 9.48 -11.62
N GLU A 85 -11.90 10.67 -11.28
CA GLU A 85 -11.95 11.82 -12.20
C GLU A 85 -10.53 12.27 -12.62
N LEU A 86 -9.57 12.29 -11.69
CA LEU A 86 -8.16 12.63 -12.00
C LEU A 86 -7.48 11.59 -12.88
N ALA A 87 -7.70 10.30 -12.62
CA ALA A 87 -7.15 9.23 -13.45
C ALA A 87 -7.69 9.32 -14.89
N HIS A 88 -8.99 9.52 -15.07
CA HIS A 88 -9.59 9.72 -16.39
C HIS A 88 -9.08 10.97 -17.11
N LEU A 89 -8.88 12.06 -16.37
CA LEU A 89 -8.30 13.29 -16.92
C LEU A 89 -6.89 13.07 -17.45
N GLN A 90 -6.04 12.46 -16.65
CA GLN A 90 -4.65 12.17 -17.01
C GLN A 90 -4.60 11.27 -18.26
N GLN A 91 -5.39 10.19 -18.28
CA GLN A 91 -5.48 9.29 -19.43
C GLN A 91 -6.02 9.99 -20.69
N GLY A 92 -7.05 10.81 -20.54
CA GLY A 92 -7.66 11.54 -21.65
C GLY A 92 -6.77 12.61 -22.27
N LEU A 93 -5.87 13.19 -21.48
CA LEU A 93 -4.91 14.20 -21.92
C LEU A 93 -3.59 13.62 -22.43
N GLY A 94 -3.28 12.35 -22.08
CA GLY A 94 -2.01 11.72 -22.42
C GLY A 94 -0.78 12.40 -21.82
N VAL A 95 -0.95 13.11 -20.70
CA VAL A 95 0.09 13.92 -20.05
C VAL A 95 0.70 13.17 -18.88
N THR A 96 2.01 13.24 -18.74
CA THR A 96 2.69 12.67 -17.56
C THR A 96 2.28 13.41 -16.29
N ALA A 97 1.93 12.66 -15.24
CA ALA A 97 1.58 13.22 -13.95
C ALA A 97 2.55 12.69 -12.86
N ILE A 98 3.02 13.58 -12.01
CA ILE A 98 3.70 13.24 -10.76
C ILE A 98 2.71 13.56 -9.64
N TYR A 99 2.33 12.51 -8.92
CA TYR A 99 1.33 12.56 -7.85
C TYR A 99 2.00 12.23 -6.51
N VAL A 100 2.09 13.20 -5.63
CA VAL A 100 2.62 13.01 -4.28
C VAL A 100 1.48 12.76 -3.31
N THR A 101 1.59 11.71 -2.52
CA THR A 101 0.61 11.36 -1.49
C THR A 101 1.26 10.54 -0.37
N HIS A 102 0.73 10.64 0.83
CA HIS A 102 1.02 9.72 1.94
C HIS A 102 0.00 8.57 2.03
N ASP A 103 -1.05 8.58 1.21
CA ASP A 103 -2.08 7.54 1.15
C ASP A 103 -1.67 6.47 0.14
N GLN A 104 -1.29 5.31 0.67
CA GLN A 104 -0.86 4.15 -0.13
C GLN A 104 -1.95 3.68 -1.10
N SER A 105 -3.21 3.69 -0.65
CA SER A 105 -4.34 3.25 -1.47
C SER A 105 -4.52 4.14 -2.70
N GLN A 106 -4.22 5.44 -2.57
CA GLN A 106 -4.22 6.35 -3.72
C GLN A 106 -3.05 6.06 -4.67
N ALA A 107 -1.83 5.93 -4.13
CA ALA A 107 -0.65 5.62 -4.93
C ALA A 107 -0.83 4.32 -5.73
N MET A 108 -1.30 3.26 -5.08
CA MET A 108 -1.53 1.94 -5.69
C MET A 108 -2.64 1.94 -6.74
N ALA A 109 -3.64 2.82 -6.60
CA ALA A 109 -4.81 2.82 -7.48
C ALA A 109 -4.68 3.77 -8.69
N ILE A 110 -3.81 4.77 -8.62
CA ILE A 110 -3.66 5.79 -9.68
C ILE A 110 -2.36 5.59 -10.47
N GLY A 111 -1.27 5.24 -9.77
CA GLY A 111 0.07 5.25 -10.36
C GLY A 111 0.30 4.08 -11.33
N ASP A 112 0.80 4.36 -12.52
CA ASP A 112 1.39 3.34 -13.40
C ASP A 112 2.71 2.83 -12.78
N ARG A 113 3.44 3.73 -12.12
CA ARG A 113 4.63 3.45 -11.32
C ARG A 113 4.56 4.20 -10.01
N VAL A 114 5.03 3.57 -8.94
CA VAL A 114 5.05 4.17 -7.59
C VAL A 114 6.48 4.21 -7.08
N ALA A 115 6.91 5.37 -6.58
CA ALA A 115 8.17 5.55 -5.89
C ALA A 115 7.92 5.59 -4.38
N VAL A 116 8.45 4.63 -3.65
CA VAL A 116 8.49 4.67 -2.19
C VAL A 116 9.74 5.43 -1.76
N MET A 117 9.55 6.48 -0.96
CA MET A 117 10.64 7.37 -0.55
C MET A 117 10.85 7.34 0.97
N ARG A 118 12.13 7.44 1.39
CA ARG A 118 12.53 7.62 2.78
C ARG A 118 13.73 8.56 2.87
N GLY A 119 13.64 9.57 3.72
CA GLY A 119 14.75 10.51 3.93
C GLY A 119 15.26 11.19 2.65
N GLY A 120 14.35 11.50 1.70
CA GLY A 120 14.69 12.13 0.42
C GLY A 120 15.31 11.20 -0.63
N ARG A 121 15.35 9.87 -0.37
CA ARG A 121 15.87 8.86 -1.31
C ARG A 121 14.75 7.93 -1.75
N ILE A 122 14.84 7.45 -2.98
CA ILE A 122 13.93 6.42 -3.50
C ILE A 122 14.43 5.07 -3.03
N GLU A 123 13.61 4.37 -2.25
CA GLU A 123 13.88 3.00 -1.77
C GLU A 123 13.52 1.95 -2.85
N GLN A 124 12.41 2.18 -3.55
CA GLN A 124 12.00 1.37 -4.69
C GLN A 124 11.08 2.18 -5.62
N LEU A 125 11.21 1.95 -6.93
CA LEU A 125 10.35 2.53 -7.96
C LEU A 125 9.91 1.42 -8.90
N ASP A 126 8.63 1.05 -8.84
CA ASP A 126 8.10 -0.07 -9.61
C ASP A 126 6.61 0.10 -9.90
N GLU A 127 6.02 -0.85 -10.62
CA GLU A 127 4.58 -1.00 -10.72
C GLU A 127 3.98 -1.31 -9.34
N PRO A 128 2.76 -0.82 -9.04
CA PRO A 128 2.11 -1.02 -7.74
C PRO A 128 2.12 -2.48 -7.27
N ARG A 129 1.76 -3.42 -8.16
CA ARG A 129 1.73 -4.84 -7.84
C ARG A 129 3.11 -5.39 -7.47
N THR A 130 4.14 -4.98 -8.19
CA THR A 130 5.53 -5.40 -7.93
C THR A 130 6.02 -4.86 -6.58
N LEU A 131 5.77 -3.58 -6.29
CA LEU A 131 6.08 -2.99 -4.98
C LEU A 131 5.45 -3.77 -3.82
N TYR A 132 4.21 -4.18 -3.97
CA TYR A 132 3.48 -4.90 -2.94
C TYR A 132 3.99 -6.34 -2.78
N ARG A 133 4.15 -7.09 -3.88
CA ARG A 133 4.54 -8.51 -3.85
C ARG A 133 6.04 -8.73 -3.70
N ARG A 134 6.86 -7.82 -4.22
CA ARG A 134 8.33 -7.95 -4.30
C ARG A 134 9.04 -6.72 -3.72
N PRO A 135 8.84 -6.43 -2.43
CA PRO A 135 9.51 -5.30 -1.81
C PRO A 135 11.03 -5.49 -1.83
N ALA A 136 11.75 -4.44 -2.20
CA ALA A 136 13.21 -4.47 -2.30
C ALA A 136 13.90 -4.59 -0.93
N ASN A 137 13.22 -4.16 0.13
CA ASN A 137 13.75 -4.20 1.49
C ASN A 137 12.63 -4.21 2.53
N THR A 138 13.00 -4.40 3.80
CA THR A 138 12.08 -4.42 4.93
C THR A 138 11.31 -3.12 5.12
N PHE A 139 11.89 -1.97 4.73
CA PHE A 139 11.19 -0.71 4.81
C PHE A 139 10.00 -0.67 3.83
N VAL A 140 10.22 -0.98 2.56
CA VAL A 140 9.14 -1.05 1.56
C VAL A 140 8.10 -2.08 1.97
N ALA A 141 8.53 -3.25 2.47
CA ALA A 141 7.65 -4.31 2.95
C ALA A 141 6.70 -3.86 4.08
N SER A 142 7.25 -3.13 5.06
CA SER A 142 6.51 -2.63 6.21
C SER A 142 5.72 -1.36 5.92
N PHE A 143 6.16 -0.57 4.93
CA PHE A 143 5.47 0.65 4.53
C PHE A 143 4.27 0.36 3.64
N MET A 144 4.35 -0.64 2.75
CA MET A 144 3.31 -0.97 1.77
C MET A 144 2.35 -2.03 2.32
N GLY A 145 1.08 -1.67 2.42
CA GLY A 145 -0.02 -2.55 2.86
C GLY A 145 -0.67 -2.11 4.17
N GLU A 146 -1.96 -2.41 4.32
CA GLU A 146 -2.76 -2.14 5.52
C GLU A 146 -3.63 -3.37 5.82
N PRO A 147 -3.27 -4.13 6.85
CA PRO A 147 -2.08 -4.02 7.71
C PRO A 147 -0.76 -4.20 6.96
N ALA A 148 0.32 -3.71 7.57
CA ALA A 148 1.69 -3.90 7.06
C ALA A 148 2.08 -5.39 7.01
N MET A 149 3.13 -5.71 6.24
CA MET A 149 3.71 -7.06 6.24
C MET A 149 4.20 -7.44 7.63
N ASN A 150 3.85 -8.62 8.11
CA ASN A 150 4.44 -9.20 9.30
C ASN A 150 5.94 -9.41 9.07
N LEU A 151 6.81 -8.78 9.86
CA LEU A 151 8.25 -8.94 9.79
C LEU A 151 8.76 -9.55 11.08
N VAL A 152 9.31 -10.75 11.00
CA VAL A 152 9.75 -11.52 12.16
C VAL A 152 11.12 -12.14 11.93
N ALA A 153 11.92 -12.23 12.98
CA ALA A 153 13.20 -12.93 12.95
C ALA A 153 12.95 -14.44 12.84
N GLY A 154 13.70 -15.08 11.97
CA GLY A 154 13.66 -16.52 11.76
C GLY A 154 14.95 -17.07 11.20
N TYR A 155 14.90 -18.32 10.75
CA TYR A 155 16.06 -19.02 10.21
C TYR A 155 15.70 -19.79 8.95
N ILE A 156 16.70 -19.97 8.08
CA ILE A 156 16.65 -20.94 6.98
C ILE A 156 17.45 -22.17 7.42
N GLU A 157 16.82 -23.32 7.32
CA GLU A 157 17.45 -24.62 7.53
C GLU A 157 17.40 -25.43 6.24
N GLN A 158 18.45 -26.21 5.99
CA GLN A 158 18.49 -27.19 4.91
C GLN A 158 18.66 -28.58 5.48
N GLU A 159 17.85 -29.52 5.00
CA GLU A 159 17.90 -30.92 5.37
C GLU A 159 17.80 -31.74 4.08
N ALA A 160 18.91 -32.36 3.67
CA ALA A 160 19.06 -32.99 2.35
C ALA A 160 18.68 -32.01 1.22
N ASP A 161 17.68 -32.36 0.42
CA ASP A 161 17.19 -31.53 -0.70
C ASP A 161 16.01 -30.60 -0.33
N ARG A 162 15.69 -30.53 0.97
CA ARG A 162 14.55 -29.72 1.44
C ARG A 162 15.03 -28.50 2.19
N THR A 163 14.38 -27.39 1.90
CA THR A 163 14.59 -26.12 2.62
C THR A 163 13.40 -25.89 3.55
N PHE A 164 13.70 -25.40 4.74
CA PHE A 164 12.70 -25.02 5.74
C PHE A 164 12.93 -23.58 6.18
N VAL A 165 11.85 -22.90 6.40
CA VAL A 165 11.82 -21.63 7.12
C VAL A 165 11.37 -21.91 8.54
N VAL A 166 12.18 -21.50 9.52
CA VAL A 166 11.89 -21.72 10.95
C VAL A 166 11.42 -20.42 11.57
N LEU A 167 10.20 -20.46 12.10
CA LEU A 167 9.52 -19.33 12.70
C LEU A 167 9.04 -19.69 14.10
N GLY A 168 9.56 -19.01 15.12
CA GLY A 168 9.18 -19.29 16.51
C GLY A 168 9.48 -20.74 16.96
N GLY A 169 10.50 -21.39 16.39
CA GLY A 169 10.83 -22.78 16.64
C GLY A 169 9.98 -23.80 15.87
N GLN A 170 9.06 -23.34 15.03
CA GLN A 170 8.22 -24.18 14.17
C GLN A 170 8.77 -24.19 12.75
N ARG A 171 8.92 -25.37 12.16
CA ARG A 171 9.50 -25.57 10.81
C ARG A 171 8.39 -25.58 9.77
N LEU A 172 8.48 -24.71 8.78
CA LEU A 172 7.59 -24.66 7.63
C LEU A 172 8.36 -25.12 6.38
N PRO A 173 7.86 -26.08 5.60
CA PRO A 173 8.52 -26.51 4.37
C PRO A 173 8.50 -25.35 3.36
N PHE A 174 9.66 -24.92 2.88
CA PHE A 174 9.76 -23.88 1.88
C PHE A 174 9.64 -24.48 0.48
N PRO A 175 8.77 -23.98 -0.40
CA PRO A 175 8.51 -24.60 -1.69
C PRO A 175 9.70 -24.47 -2.64
N GLY A 176 10.05 -25.58 -3.29
CA GLY A 176 11.06 -25.63 -4.33
C GLY A 176 12.50 -25.57 -3.85
N THR A 177 13.43 -25.65 -4.81
CA THR A 177 14.86 -25.44 -4.55
C THR A 177 15.15 -23.94 -4.57
N PRO A 178 15.68 -23.37 -3.49
CA PRO A 178 16.03 -21.96 -3.49
C PRO A 178 16.95 -21.62 -4.65
N SER A 179 16.59 -20.61 -5.42
CA SER A 179 17.42 -20.08 -6.52
C SER A 179 18.05 -18.74 -6.12
N GLY A 180 19.08 -18.33 -6.84
CA GLY A 180 19.70 -17.03 -6.61
C GLY A 180 20.42 -16.91 -5.27
N LEU A 181 20.15 -15.84 -4.52
CA LEU A 181 20.81 -15.49 -3.27
C LEU A 181 20.54 -16.46 -2.11
N LEU A 182 19.51 -17.32 -2.23
CA LEU A 182 19.17 -18.33 -1.21
C LEU A 182 19.84 -19.68 -1.43
N ARG A 183 20.48 -19.92 -2.58
CA ARG A 183 21.09 -21.20 -2.89
C ARG A 183 22.21 -21.55 -1.89
N GLY A 184 22.00 -22.60 -1.10
CA GLY A 184 22.97 -23.03 -0.07
C GLY A 184 23.03 -22.14 1.16
N ARG A 185 22.16 -21.13 1.29
CA ARG A 185 22.13 -20.26 2.46
C ARG A 185 21.39 -20.93 3.60
N THR A 186 22.02 -20.95 4.75
CA THR A 186 21.44 -21.33 6.05
C THR A 186 21.72 -20.23 7.07
N GLY A 187 20.95 -20.15 8.14
CA GLY A 187 21.17 -19.18 9.21
C GLY A 187 20.05 -18.14 9.32
N PRO A 188 20.32 -17.02 10.03
CA PRO A 188 19.30 -16.04 10.34
C PRO A 188 18.80 -15.27 9.11
N VAL A 189 17.49 -15.01 9.11
CA VAL A 189 16.81 -14.18 8.11
C VAL A 189 15.68 -13.40 8.76
N THR A 190 15.27 -12.31 8.14
CA THR A 190 13.99 -11.68 8.43
C THR A 190 12.94 -12.27 7.49
N ILE A 191 11.88 -12.83 8.08
CA ILE A 191 10.76 -13.44 7.34
C ILE A 191 9.64 -12.40 7.24
N GLY A 192 9.20 -12.13 6.02
CA GLY A 192 8.06 -11.28 5.70
C GLY A 192 6.87 -12.11 5.26
N ILE A 193 5.71 -11.89 5.88
CA ILE A 193 4.47 -12.58 5.56
C ILE A 193 3.34 -11.56 5.49
N ARG A 194 2.68 -11.44 4.35
CA ARG A 194 1.49 -10.60 4.27
C ARG A 194 0.35 -11.16 5.11
N PRO A 195 -0.45 -10.33 5.79
CA PRO A 195 -1.58 -10.79 6.60
C PRO A 195 -2.58 -11.68 5.86
N GLU A 196 -2.80 -11.45 4.58
CA GLU A 196 -3.69 -12.23 3.72
C GLU A 196 -3.17 -13.65 3.40
N HIS A 197 -1.88 -13.91 3.62
CA HIS A 197 -1.25 -15.22 3.45
C HIS A 197 -1.12 -16.00 4.77
N VAL A 198 -1.78 -15.51 5.81
CA VAL A 198 -1.95 -16.18 7.11
C VAL A 198 -3.42 -16.22 7.46
N THR A 199 -4.00 -17.41 7.50
CA THR A 199 -5.43 -17.58 7.78
C THR A 199 -5.66 -18.73 8.75
N ASP A 200 -6.92 -19.03 9.05
CA ASP A 200 -7.29 -20.22 9.81
C ASP A 200 -7.01 -21.50 9.00
N ALA A 201 -6.40 -22.50 9.62
CA ALA A 201 -6.04 -23.76 8.97
C ALA A 201 -7.24 -24.53 8.42
N GLY A 202 -8.41 -24.37 9.03
CA GLY A 202 -9.65 -24.95 8.52
C GLY A 202 -10.15 -24.34 7.22
N SER A 203 -9.69 -23.09 6.91
CA SER A 203 -10.06 -22.38 5.69
C SER A 203 -9.20 -22.78 4.48
N GLU A 204 -7.94 -23.18 4.71
CA GLU A 204 -6.95 -23.50 3.66
C GLU A 204 -6.26 -24.83 3.97
N PRO A 205 -6.98 -25.96 3.79
CA PRO A 205 -6.44 -27.28 4.07
C PRO A 205 -5.28 -27.63 3.12
N GLY A 206 -4.17 -28.11 3.69
CA GLY A 206 -2.97 -28.51 2.95
C GLY A 206 -1.83 -27.51 2.99
N LEU A 207 -2.04 -26.30 3.47
CA LEU A 207 -0.95 -25.38 3.77
C LEU A 207 -0.25 -25.76 5.08
N PRO A 208 1.04 -25.46 5.22
CA PRO A 208 1.76 -25.60 6.49
C PRO A 208 1.12 -24.81 7.60
N VAL A 209 1.13 -25.37 8.82
CA VAL A 209 0.42 -24.82 9.97
C VAL A 209 1.39 -24.34 11.04
N LEU A 210 1.12 -23.18 11.59
CA LEU A 210 1.73 -22.64 12.80
C LEU A 210 0.72 -22.66 13.95
N PHE A 211 1.18 -23.05 15.12
CA PHE A 211 0.35 -23.05 16.34
C PHE A 211 0.60 -21.78 17.15
N SER A 212 -0.48 -21.13 17.55
CA SER A 212 -0.44 -19.91 18.36
C SER A 212 -1.72 -19.75 19.22
N SER A 213 -1.92 -18.56 19.74
CA SER A 213 -3.16 -18.16 20.42
C SER A 213 -3.62 -16.79 19.90
N ALA A 214 -4.92 -16.53 19.93
CA ALA A 214 -5.49 -15.24 19.56
C ALA A 214 -5.27 -14.21 20.70
N PHE A 215 -4.28 -13.34 20.57
CA PHE A 215 -4.00 -12.28 21.56
C PHE A 215 -4.99 -11.12 21.44
N ARG A 216 -5.27 -10.70 20.20
CA ARG A 216 -6.24 -9.64 19.86
C ARG A 216 -7.06 -10.07 18.65
N VAL A 217 -8.36 -9.76 18.68
CA VAL A 217 -9.30 -10.06 17.59
C VAL A 217 -10.04 -8.78 17.24
N GLU A 218 -9.84 -8.27 16.04
CA GLU A 218 -10.51 -7.08 15.51
C GLU A 218 -11.51 -7.49 14.42
N ARG A 219 -12.74 -7.01 14.56
CA ARG A 219 -13.85 -7.32 13.64
C ARG A 219 -14.07 -6.14 12.70
N LEU A 220 -13.60 -6.23 11.46
CA LEU A 220 -13.64 -5.15 10.47
C LEU A 220 -14.87 -5.20 9.54
N GLY A 221 -15.86 -6.02 9.87
CA GLY A 221 -17.09 -6.16 9.10
C GLY A 221 -16.98 -7.13 7.91
N HIS A 222 -15.94 -7.06 7.12
CA HIS A 222 -15.69 -7.98 6.00
C HIS A 222 -14.74 -9.12 6.36
N GLU A 223 -13.86 -8.93 7.34
CA GLU A 223 -12.89 -9.91 7.82
C GLU A 223 -12.64 -9.76 9.32
N LEU A 224 -11.94 -10.73 9.91
CA LEU A 224 -11.35 -10.60 11.24
C LEU A 224 -9.83 -10.48 11.08
N GLN A 225 -9.23 -9.52 11.79
CA GLN A 225 -7.80 -9.47 11.99
C GLN A 225 -7.46 -10.05 13.36
N VAL A 226 -6.61 -11.08 13.35
CA VAL A 226 -6.23 -11.80 14.56
C VAL A 226 -4.75 -11.66 14.80
N ALA A 227 -4.35 -11.00 15.89
CA ALA A 227 -2.96 -10.90 16.29
C ALA A 227 -2.56 -12.14 17.09
N CYS A 228 -1.57 -12.88 16.58
CA CYS A 228 -1.15 -14.16 17.10
C CYS A 228 0.33 -14.09 17.50
N PRO A 229 0.68 -14.15 18.81
CA PRO A 229 2.04 -14.15 19.30
C PRO A 229 2.86 -15.30 18.72
N ILE A 230 4.11 -15.02 18.39
CA ILE A 230 5.08 -16.03 17.92
C ILE A 230 6.32 -15.97 18.82
N ASN A 231 6.90 -17.12 19.14
CA ASN A 231 8.12 -17.18 19.92
C ASN A 231 9.35 -16.79 19.08
N ALA A 232 9.34 -15.57 18.56
CA ALA A 232 10.39 -14.95 17.78
C ALA A 232 10.50 -13.46 18.14
N ASN A 233 11.62 -12.84 17.79
CA ASN A 233 11.77 -11.40 17.95
C ASN A 233 11.08 -10.63 16.83
N ALA A 234 10.40 -9.55 17.18
CA ALA A 234 9.88 -8.62 16.21
C ALA A 234 11.02 -7.86 15.52
N VAL A 235 10.99 -7.79 14.21
CA VAL A 235 11.92 -6.96 13.44
C VAL A 235 11.44 -5.52 13.42
N THR A 236 12.30 -4.62 13.83
CA THR A 236 12.01 -3.19 13.86
C THR A 236 12.54 -2.54 12.60
N VAL A 237 11.67 -1.81 11.93
CA VAL A 237 12.05 -0.95 10.82
C VAL A 237 11.88 0.50 11.27
N SER A 238 12.95 1.30 11.16
CA SER A 238 12.87 2.73 11.47
C SER A 238 11.94 3.46 10.51
N ASP A 239 11.27 4.48 11.01
CA ASP A 239 10.40 5.38 10.23
C ASP A 239 9.15 4.72 9.60
N THR A 240 8.74 3.55 10.10
CA THR A 240 7.46 2.95 9.70
C THR A 240 6.43 3.05 10.84
N PRO A 241 5.25 3.61 10.58
CA PRO A 241 4.17 3.63 11.55
C PRO A 241 3.56 2.23 11.72
N GLY A 242 3.21 1.87 12.93
CA GLY A 242 2.21 0.82 13.16
C GLY A 242 2.67 -0.61 13.42
N ILE A 243 3.97 -0.89 13.58
CA ILE A 243 4.38 -2.21 14.12
C ILE A 243 4.18 -2.19 15.63
N GLU A 244 3.00 -2.63 16.06
CA GLU A 244 2.70 -2.82 17.48
C GLU A 244 3.54 -3.98 18.03
N ARG A 245 4.23 -3.75 19.13
CA ARG A 245 5.03 -4.76 19.81
C ARG A 245 4.29 -5.31 21.02
N LEU A 246 4.39 -6.61 21.20
CA LEU A 246 4.00 -7.21 22.47
C LEU A 246 5.01 -6.86 23.57
N PRO A 247 4.58 -6.87 24.85
CA PRO A 247 5.51 -6.72 25.97
C PRO A 247 6.68 -7.69 25.85
N GLY A 248 7.90 -7.20 26.11
CA GLY A 248 9.12 -8.01 26.02
C GLY A 248 9.74 -8.15 24.62
N GLY A 249 9.21 -7.42 23.59
CA GLY A 249 9.78 -7.45 22.24
C GLY A 249 9.37 -8.67 21.39
N GLN A 250 8.47 -9.49 21.90
CA GLN A 250 7.96 -10.67 21.20
C GLN A 250 7.20 -10.26 19.94
N ALA A 251 7.42 -10.98 18.84
CA ALA A 251 6.68 -10.81 17.60
C ALA A 251 5.26 -11.34 17.70
N HIS A 252 4.39 -10.78 16.86
CA HIS A 252 3.10 -11.36 16.56
C HIS A 252 2.87 -11.33 15.05
N LEU A 253 2.06 -12.26 14.55
CA LEU A 253 1.54 -12.25 13.19
C LEU A 253 0.12 -11.68 13.22
N ILE A 254 -0.16 -10.78 12.31
CA ILE A 254 -1.55 -10.43 11.97
C ILE A 254 -2.00 -11.44 10.92
N ALA A 255 -3.04 -12.20 11.24
CA ALA A 255 -3.70 -13.15 10.35
C ALA A 255 -5.07 -12.63 9.95
N ARG A 256 -5.54 -12.98 8.74
CA ARG A 256 -6.88 -12.65 8.26
C ARG A 256 -7.75 -13.90 8.31
N PHE A 257 -8.80 -13.84 9.12
CA PHE A 257 -9.77 -14.91 9.24
C PHE A 257 -11.10 -14.51 8.59
N PRO A 258 -11.89 -15.49 8.10
CA PRO A 258 -13.23 -15.22 7.61
C PRO A 258 -14.09 -14.50 8.66
N ARG A 259 -14.92 -13.55 8.25
CA ARG A 259 -15.77 -12.75 9.17
C ARG A 259 -16.66 -13.57 10.08
N THR A 260 -17.03 -14.78 9.66
CA THR A 260 -17.90 -15.73 10.40
C THR A 260 -17.15 -16.61 11.38
N HIS A 261 -15.81 -16.55 11.39
CA HIS A 261 -15.00 -17.40 12.27
C HIS A 261 -15.28 -17.08 13.74
N PRO A 262 -15.49 -18.10 14.60
CA PRO A 262 -15.93 -17.91 15.98
C PRO A 262 -14.81 -17.50 16.94
N VAL A 263 -13.57 -17.32 16.48
CA VAL A 263 -12.39 -17.04 17.31
C VAL A 263 -12.62 -15.91 18.30
N ARG A 264 -12.14 -16.12 19.53
CA ARG A 264 -12.12 -15.14 20.63
C ARG A 264 -10.70 -14.95 21.16
N ARG A 265 -10.49 -13.83 21.83
CA ARG A 265 -9.22 -13.59 22.54
C ARG A 265 -8.95 -14.72 23.53
N GLY A 266 -7.74 -15.27 23.47
CA GLY A 266 -7.28 -16.37 24.31
C GLY A 266 -7.44 -17.76 23.71
N ASP A 267 -8.20 -17.90 22.61
CA ASP A 267 -8.36 -19.19 21.95
C ASP A 267 -7.04 -19.66 21.34
N ARG A 268 -6.82 -20.97 21.35
CA ARG A 268 -5.75 -21.59 20.55
C ARG A 268 -6.15 -21.53 19.09
N VAL A 269 -5.21 -21.21 18.23
CA VAL A 269 -5.42 -21.08 16.78
C VAL A 269 -4.36 -21.85 16.02
N GLU A 270 -4.78 -22.43 14.94
CA GLU A 270 -3.95 -23.07 13.92
C GLU A 270 -3.91 -22.16 12.69
N LEU A 271 -2.75 -21.62 12.38
CA LEU A 271 -2.55 -20.65 11.31
C LEU A 271 -2.01 -21.35 10.08
N ALA A 272 -2.79 -21.47 9.03
CA ALA A 272 -2.31 -21.85 7.72
C ALA A 272 -1.45 -20.72 7.14
N VAL A 273 -0.26 -21.05 6.64
CA VAL A 273 0.69 -20.11 6.06
C VAL A 273 0.98 -20.46 4.62
N ASP A 274 0.68 -19.56 3.71
CA ASP A 274 1.12 -19.73 2.32
C ASP A 274 2.61 -19.41 2.20
N VAL A 275 3.42 -20.45 2.33
CA VAL A 275 4.87 -20.34 2.28
C VAL A 275 5.42 -20.00 0.89
N SER A 276 4.61 -20.09 -0.16
CA SER A 276 4.99 -19.67 -1.51
C SER A 276 4.99 -18.15 -1.68
N GLU A 277 4.26 -17.46 -0.81
CA GLU A 277 4.13 -16.00 -0.79
C GLU A 277 4.98 -15.32 0.32
N LEU A 278 5.93 -16.03 0.92
CA LEU A 278 6.89 -15.44 1.87
C LEU A 278 7.86 -14.51 1.13
N SER A 279 8.31 -13.49 1.82
CA SER A 279 9.49 -12.70 1.45
C SER A 279 10.59 -12.94 2.49
N LEU A 280 11.84 -13.04 2.04
CA LEU A 280 12.99 -13.23 2.92
C LEU A 280 13.96 -12.08 2.74
N PHE A 281 14.41 -11.52 3.86
CA PHE A 281 15.31 -10.38 3.87
C PHE A 281 16.56 -10.69 4.69
N ASP A 282 17.64 -10.05 4.32
CA ASP A 282 18.86 -10.07 5.08
C ASP A 282 18.66 -9.35 6.44
N PRO A 283 18.97 -9.97 7.57
CA PRO A 283 18.65 -9.41 8.88
C PRO A 283 19.46 -8.16 9.24
N ASP A 284 20.65 -7.98 8.64
CA ASP A 284 21.56 -6.87 8.95
C ASP A 284 21.29 -5.66 8.05
N THR A 285 21.05 -5.91 6.75
CA THR A 285 20.85 -4.84 5.76
C THR A 285 19.39 -4.55 5.47
N GLY A 286 18.49 -5.46 5.77
CA GLY A 286 17.07 -5.40 5.41
C GLY A 286 16.79 -5.60 3.93
N GLN A 287 17.79 -5.89 3.09
CA GLN A 287 17.61 -6.09 1.66
C GLN A 287 16.94 -7.43 1.36
N ALA A 288 16.13 -7.47 0.31
CA ALA A 288 15.45 -8.70 -0.09
C ALA A 288 16.46 -9.75 -0.58
N LEU A 289 16.35 -10.95 -0.03
CA LEU A 289 17.07 -12.14 -0.45
C LEU A 289 16.22 -12.98 -1.41
N TRP A 290 14.93 -12.98 -1.16
CA TRP A 290 13.94 -13.71 -1.96
C TRP A 290 12.56 -13.08 -1.82
N ASN A 291 11.83 -13.08 -2.91
CA ASN A 291 10.42 -12.67 -2.98
C ASN A 291 9.64 -13.69 -3.83
N PRO A 292 8.31 -13.76 -3.69
CA PRO A 292 7.46 -14.60 -4.53
C PRO A 292 7.68 -14.35 -6.03
N ALA A 293 7.43 -15.35 -6.84
CA ALA A 293 7.44 -15.20 -8.29
C ALA A 293 6.43 -14.13 -8.76
N ALA A 294 6.72 -13.51 -9.87
CA ALA A 294 5.91 -12.43 -10.44
C ALA A 294 4.51 -12.92 -10.87
#